data_2d63b077782aa73f1c99166c1f86f5e9
#
_entry.id   2d63b077782aa73f1c99166c1f86f5e9
#
_cell.length_a   1.000
_cell.length_b   1.000
_cell.length_c   1.000
_cell.angle_alpha   90.00
_cell.angle_beta   90.00
_cell.angle_gamma   90.00
#
_symmetry.space_group_name_H-M   'P 1'
#
loop_
_entity.id
_entity.type
_entity.pdbx_description
1 polymer ?
#
loop_
_entity_poly.entity_id
_entity_poly.type
_entity_poly.pdbx_seq_one_letter_code
_entity_poly.pdbx_strand_id
1 'polypeptide(L)'
;MSLIGDIFKIWRKIIARLRGRLIGCIVGGRGPALAYRGVIVEAAHVEFGTGVILYPGVHIFGGGHIKIGDNVAIGDGTVICTGSCITIGADTMVAGQCYIIDCNHGMHLGEPMRRQPMSLKEIQVGKDCWIGAGCKLLPGADIPSGTVVGAGEVVRGGFDPLTINWSKTTFVSKARV
;
A
#
# COMPACT_ATOMS: atom_id res chain seq x y z
N MET A 1 -13.68 24.53 19.69
CA MET A 1 -13.86 23.14 19.23
C MET A 1 -15.13 22.63 19.87
N SER A 2 -16.09 22.08 19.11
CA SER A 2 -17.39 21.70 19.68
C SER A 2 -17.32 20.29 20.27
N LEU A 3 -17.92 20.07 21.41
CA LEU A 3 -18.07 18.77 22.11
C LEU A 3 -18.59 17.68 21.17
N ILE A 4 -19.50 18.03 20.26
CA ILE A 4 -20.05 17.13 19.24
C ILE A 4 -18.96 16.61 18.28
N GLY A 5 -18.03 17.49 17.87
CA GLY A 5 -16.92 17.09 16.99
C GLY A 5 -15.97 16.10 17.65
N ASP A 6 -15.73 16.23 18.93
CA ASP A 6 -14.84 15.34 19.68
C ASP A 6 -15.51 13.98 19.95
N ILE A 7 -16.81 13.96 20.28
CA ILE A 7 -17.61 12.73 20.37
C ILE A 7 -17.59 11.97 19.05
N PHE A 8 -17.77 12.66 17.92
CA PHE A 8 -17.76 12.02 16.59
C PHE A 8 -16.39 11.39 16.26
N LYS A 9 -15.27 12.04 16.61
CA LYS A 9 -13.91 11.49 16.45
C LYS A 9 -13.70 10.22 17.29
N ILE A 10 -14.20 10.23 18.53
CA ILE A 10 -14.11 9.07 19.43
C ILE A 10 -14.88 7.88 18.85
N TRP A 11 -16.13 8.09 18.42
CA TRP A 11 -16.95 7.06 17.81
C TRP A 11 -16.32 6.47 16.54
N ARG A 12 -15.75 7.32 15.68
CA ARG A 12 -15.02 6.86 14.49
C ARG A 12 -13.86 5.92 14.84
N LYS A 13 -13.09 6.23 15.89
CA LYS A 13 -11.99 5.36 16.35
C LYS A 13 -12.49 4.05 16.95
N ILE A 14 -13.58 4.07 17.72
CA ILE A 14 -14.19 2.85 18.27
C ILE A 14 -14.62 1.91 17.15
N ILE A 15 -15.36 2.42 16.18
CA ILE A 15 -15.81 1.64 15.02
C ILE A 15 -14.61 1.11 14.21
N ALA A 16 -13.56 1.92 14.00
CA ALA A 16 -12.37 1.49 13.29
C ALA A 16 -11.63 0.35 14.01
N ARG A 17 -11.58 0.38 15.36
CA ARG A 17 -11.01 -0.74 16.15
C ARG A 17 -11.83 -2.02 16.02
N LEU A 18 -13.16 -1.92 16.05
CA LEU A 18 -14.04 -3.08 15.89
C LEU A 18 -13.86 -3.72 14.51
N ARG A 19 -13.77 -2.92 13.45
CA ARG A 19 -13.46 -3.41 12.09
C ARG A 19 -12.09 -4.07 12.02
N GLY A 20 -11.08 -3.49 12.64
CA GLY A 20 -9.74 -4.09 12.69
C GLY A 20 -9.73 -5.47 13.33
N ARG A 21 -10.46 -5.64 14.45
CA ARG A 21 -10.63 -6.95 15.10
C ARG A 21 -11.36 -7.95 14.20
N LEU A 22 -12.41 -7.52 13.52
CA LEU A 22 -13.17 -8.37 12.59
C LEU A 22 -12.27 -8.84 11.43
N ILE A 23 -11.47 -7.95 10.85
CA ILE A 23 -10.49 -8.32 9.83
C ILE A 23 -9.51 -9.37 10.38
N GLY A 24 -9.00 -9.21 11.61
CA GLY A 24 -8.16 -10.21 12.27
C GLY A 24 -8.80 -11.59 12.34
N CYS A 25 -10.09 -11.65 12.69
CA CYS A 25 -10.83 -12.93 12.68
C CYS A 25 -10.93 -13.52 11.27
N ILE A 26 -11.13 -12.69 10.24
CA ILE A 26 -11.26 -13.14 8.84
C ILE A 26 -9.94 -13.70 8.31
N VAL A 27 -8.82 -13.02 8.58
CA VAL A 27 -7.49 -13.45 8.11
C VAL A 27 -6.84 -14.53 9.00
N GLY A 28 -7.53 -14.95 10.06
CA GLY A 28 -7.03 -16.00 10.95
C GLY A 28 -5.83 -15.58 11.82
N GLY A 29 -5.69 -14.28 12.09
CA GLY A 29 -4.57 -13.74 12.85
C GLY A 29 -4.85 -12.39 13.49
N ARG A 30 -3.79 -11.61 13.70
CA ARG A 30 -3.92 -10.22 14.16
C ARG A 30 -4.48 -9.36 13.03
N GLY A 31 -5.50 -8.57 13.31
CA GLY A 31 -5.97 -7.52 12.41
C GLY A 31 -5.27 -6.19 12.66
N PRO A 32 -5.49 -5.18 11.78
CA PRO A 32 -4.99 -3.83 11.98
C PRO A 32 -5.56 -3.22 13.26
N ALA A 33 -4.80 -2.33 13.91
CA ALA A 33 -5.24 -1.62 15.11
C ALA A 33 -6.45 -0.72 14.82
N LEU A 34 -6.45 -0.08 13.64
CA LEU A 34 -7.56 0.73 13.14
C LEU A 34 -7.84 0.39 11.66
N ALA A 35 -9.07 0.06 11.32
CA ALA A 35 -9.56 -0.03 9.95
C ALA A 35 -10.73 0.93 9.75
N TYR A 36 -10.52 1.97 8.96
CA TYR A 36 -11.54 2.98 8.71
C TYR A 36 -12.59 2.54 7.69
N ARG A 37 -13.53 3.42 7.37
CA ARG A 37 -14.66 3.12 6.47
C ARG A 37 -14.17 2.68 5.08
N GLY A 38 -14.80 1.63 4.53
CA GLY A 38 -14.52 1.15 3.17
C GLY A 38 -13.21 0.38 3.03
N VAL A 39 -12.54 0.02 4.14
CA VAL A 39 -11.40 -0.91 4.10
C VAL A 39 -11.91 -2.30 3.74
N ILE A 40 -11.27 -2.91 2.74
CA ILE A 40 -11.55 -4.26 2.25
C ILE A 40 -10.25 -5.06 2.30
N VAL A 41 -10.28 -6.26 2.87
CA VAL A 41 -9.16 -7.20 2.92
C VAL A 41 -9.65 -8.55 2.43
N GLU A 42 -9.23 -8.92 1.23
CA GLU A 42 -9.62 -10.14 0.52
C GLU A 42 -8.39 -10.98 0.11
N ALA A 43 -7.19 -10.60 0.57
CA ALA A 43 -5.99 -11.36 0.29
C ALA A 43 -5.97 -12.68 1.06
N ALA A 44 -5.46 -13.75 0.41
CA ALA A 44 -5.42 -15.09 0.98
C ALA A 44 -4.53 -15.19 2.22
N HIS A 45 -3.43 -14.45 2.24
CA HIS A 45 -2.45 -14.49 3.33
C HIS A 45 -1.98 -13.08 3.68
N VAL A 46 -2.45 -12.54 4.81
CA VAL A 46 -2.05 -11.21 5.31
C VAL A 46 -1.60 -11.31 6.78
N GLU A 47 -0.42 -10.81 7.04
CA GLU A 47 0.12 -10.65 8.39
C GLU A 47 0.17 -9.16 8.74
N PHE A 48 -0.47 -8.78 9.85
CA PHE A 48 -0.43 -7.43 10.39
C PHE A 48 0.41 -7.39 11.67
N GLY A 49 1.33 -6.45 11.74
CA GLY A 49 2.02 -6.06 12.96
C GLY A 49 1.11 -5.33 13.95
N THR A 50 1.70 -4.86 15.04
CA THR A 50 1.01 -4.03 16.04
C THR A 50 0.84 -2.59 15.54
N GLY A 51 -0.21 -1.90 15.96
CA GLY A 51 -0.37 -0.47 15.67
C GLY A 51 -0.72 -0.12 14.21
N VAL A 52 -0.93 -1.09 13.32
CA VAL A 52 -1.25 -0.83 11.91
C VAL A 52 -2.53 -0.04 11.75
N ILE A 53 -2.52 0.97 10.90
CA ILE A 53 -3.66 1.82 10.57
C ILE A 53 -3.97 1.73 9.08
N LEU A 54 -5.20 1.30 8.74
CA LEU A 54 -5.72 1.34 7.38
C LEU A 54 -6.74 2.47 7.26
N TYR A 55 -6.42 3.46 6.44
CA TYR A 55 -7.28 4.63 6.19
C TYR A 55 -8.45 4.29 5.27
N PRO A 56 -9.43 5.21 5.08
CA PRO A 56 -10.64 4.92 4.33
C PRO A 56 -10.37 4.42 2.91
N GLY A 57 -11.10 3.37 2.49
CA GLY A 57 -11.05 2.87 1.13
C GLY A 57 -9.78 2.08 0.77
N VAL A 58 -8.93 1.74 1.72
CA VAL A 58 -7.80 0.83 1.46
C VAL A 58 -8.32 -0.54 1.04
N HIS A 59 -7.79 -1.07 -0.06
CA HIS A 59 -8.15 -2.39 -0.58
C HIS A 59 -6.91 -3.27 -0.71
N ILE A 60 -6.92 -4.40 -0.03
CA ILE A 60 -5.84 -5.40 0.01
C ILE A 60 -6.38 -6.72 -0.52
N PHE A 61 -5.85 -7.22 -1.64
CA PHE A 61 -6.33 -8.44 -2.26
C PHE A 61 -5.24 -9.22 -3.00
N GLY A 62 -5.57 -10.45 -3.42
CA GLY A 62 -4.72 -11.32 -4.21
C GLY A 62 -4.38 -12.64 -3.53
N GLY A 63 -3.71 -13.53 -4.26
CA GLY A 63 -3.41 -14.89 -3.82
C GLY A 63 -2.04 -15.08 -3.15
N GLY A 64 -1.19 -14.05 -3.19
CA GLY A 64 0.16 -14.08 -2.60
C GLY A 64 0.16 -13.73 -1.11
N HIS A 65 1.35 -13.47 -0.59
CA HIS A 65 1.58 -13.12 0.82
C HIS A 65 1.79 -11.62 0.99
N ILE A 66 1.18 -11.04 2.03
CA ILE A 66 1.38 -9.65 2.41
C ILE A 66 1.82 -9.58 3.87
N LYS A 67 2.96 -8.94 4.13
CA LYS A 67 3.48 -8.68 5.46
C LYS A 67 3.53 -7.19 5.72
N ILE A 68 2.79 -6.73 6.71
CA ILE A 68 2.73 -5.33 7.12
C ILE A 68 3.27 -5.24 8.54
N GLY A 69 4.40 -4.56 8.70
CA GLY A 69 5.11 -4.41 9.97
C GLY A 69 4.37 -3.55 11.00
N ASP A 70 4.99 -3.40 12.16
CA ASP A 70 4.44 -2.61 13.26
C ASP A 70 4.31 -1.12 12.89
N ASN A 71 3.29 -0.44 13.42
CA ASN A 71 3.02 0.99 13.27
C ASN A 71 2.90 1.50 11.83
N VAL A 72 2.71 0.62 10.86
CA VAL A 72 2.53 1.02 9.46
C VAL A 72 1.20 1.74 9.29
N ALA A 73 1.22 2.84 8.55
CA ALA A 73 0.03 3.58 8.15
C ALA A 73 -0.17 3.50 6.63
N ILE A 74 -1.32 3.00 6.19
CA ILE A 74 -1.70 2.94 4.76
C ILE A 74 -2.78 3.97 4.50
N GLY A 75 -2.46 4.97 3.67
CA GLY A 75 -3.32 6.10 3.32
C GLY A 75 -4.55 5.72 2.51
N ASP A 76 -5.51 6.63 2.51
CA ASP A 76 -6.83 6.45 1.91
C ASP A 76 -6.79 6.10 0.42
N GLY A 77 -7.68 5.18 0.01
CA GLY A 77 -7.80 4.74 -1.38
C GLY A 77 -6.58 3.99 -1.94
N THR A 78 -5.61 3.63 -1.10
CA THR A 78 -4.47 2.81 -1.53
C THR A 78 -4.90 1.38 -1.81
N VAL A 79 -4.38 0.83 -2.91
CA VAL A 79 -4.64 -0.53 -3.37
C VAL A 79 -3.35 -1.35 -3.28
N ILE A 80 -3.44 -2.53 -2.66
CA ILE A 80 -2.35 -3.51 -2.59
C ILE A 80 -2.84 -4.82 -3.21
N CYS A 81 -2.21 -5.24 -4.30
CA CYS A 81 -2.53 -6.47 -5.02
C CYS A 81 -1.31 -7.38 -5.07
N THR A 82 -1.42 -8.60 -4.58
CA THR A 82 -0.31 -9.53 -4.55
C THR A 82 -0.59 -10.84 -5.28
N GLY A 83 0.34 -11.25 -6.12
CA GLY A 83 0.41 -12.59 -6.71
C GLY A 83 1.54 -13.43 -6.11
N SER A 84 2.52 -12.79 -5.46
CA SER A 84 3.72 -13.40 -4.88
C SER A 84 3.93 -12.98 -3.42
N CYS A 85 4.71 -11.92 -3.20
CA CYS A 85 5.00 -11.43 -1.86
C CYS A 85 5.20 -9.89 -1.84
N ILE A 86 4.50 -9.21 -0.92
CA ILE A 86 4.69 -7.78 -0.64
C ILE A 86 5.01 -7.62 0.84
N THR A 87 6.16 -7.01 1.12
CA THR A 87 6.58 -6.71 2.50
C THR A 87 6.66 -5.20 2.71
N ILE A 88 6.06 -4.70 3.78
CA ILE A 88 6.15 -3.30 4.22
C ILE A 88 6.70 -3.29 5.64
N GLY A 89 7.90 -2.75 5.81
CA GLY A 89 8.60 -2.70 7.08
C GLY A 89 7.95 -1.77 8.11
N ALA A 90 8.30 -1.98 9.38
CA ALA A 90 7.76 -1.23 10.50
C ALA A 90 7.96 0.31 10.36
N ASP A 91 7.09 1.08 11.00
CA ASP A 91 7.12 2.55 11.07
C ASP A 91 7.01 3.26 9.71
N THR A 92 6.67 2.52 8.64
CA THR A 92 6.54 3.05 7.28
C THR A 92 5.17 3.71 7.08
N MET A 93 5.19 4.84 6.38
CA MET A 93 4.01 5.58 5.96
C MET A 93 3.82 5.46 4.45
N VAL A 94 2.69 4.92 4.03
CA VAL A 94 2.21 4.95 2.64
C VAL A 94 1.11 5.98 2.56
N ALA A 95 1.31 7.05 1.80
CA ALA A 95 0.30 8.07 1.60
C ALA A 95 -0.89 7.56 0.78
N GLY A 96 -1.92 8.38 0.61
CA GLY A 96 -3.14 7.98 -0.08
C GLY A 96 -2.96 7.74 -1.58
N GLN A 97 -3.90 6.95 -2.15
CA GLN A 97 -4.04 6.70 -3.58
C GLN A 97 -2.80 6.03 -4.24
N CYS A 98 -2.01 5.31 -3.47
CA CYS A 98 -0.93 4.50 -4.00
C CYS A 98 -1.47 3.19 -4.60
N TYR A 99 -0.72 2.63 -5.56
CA TYR A 99 -0.98 1.33 -6.15
C TYR A 99 0.26 0.46 -6.03
N ILE A 100 0.16 -0.63 -5.28
CA ILE A 100 1.26 -1.54 -5.00
C ILE A 100 0.90 -2.92 -5.59
N ILE A 101 1.66 -3.37 -6.59
CA ILE A 101 1.37 -4.60 -7.30
C ILE A 101 2.66 -5.34 -7.67
N ASP A 102 2.76 -6.62 -7.32
CA ASP A 102 3.93 -7.47 -7.54
C ASP A 102 3.81 -8.40 -8.75
N CYS A 103 2.80 -8.20 -9.60
CA CYS A 103 2.54 -9.05 -10.75
C CYS A 103 2.23 -8.25 -12.03
N ASN A 104 2.60 -8.83 -13.18
CA ASN A 104 2.27 -8.35 -14.52
C ASN A 104 1.72 -9.48 -15.37
N HIS A 105 0.95 -9.15 -16.40
CA HIS A 105 0.58 -10.12 -17.43
C HIS A 105 1.79 -10.50 -18.30
N GLY A 106 1.80 -11.73 -18.81
CA GLY A 106 2.71 -12.12 -19.86
C GLY A 106 2.44 -11.31 -21.13
N MET A 107 3.52 -10.95 -21.87
CA MET A 107 3.46 -10.07 -23.03
C MET A 107 4.17 -10.68 -24.25
N HIS A 108 4.25 -12.01 -24.35
CA HIS A 108 4.86 -12.69 -25.49
C HIS A 108 3.95 -12.64 -26.71
N LEU A 109 4.55 -12.65 -27.89
CA LEU A 109 3.81 -12.73 -29.16
C LEU A 109 3.23 -14.14 -29.35
N GLY A 110 2.12 -14.22 -30.08
CA GLY A 110 1.52 -15.51 -30.50
C GLY A 110 0.32 -15.96 -29.65
N GLU A 111 0.11 -15.39 -28.47
CA GLU A 111 -1.05 -15.69 -27.62
C GLU A 111 -1.62 -14.42 -26.98
N PRO A 112 -2.96 -14.31 -26.83
CA PRO A 112 -3.59 -13.18 -26.14
C PRO A 112 -3.05 -13.02 -24.69
N MET A 113 -2.66 -11.80 -24.29
CA MET A 113 -2.05 -11.50 -22.99
C MET A 113 -2.85 -12.07 -21.82
N ARG A 114 -4.19 -12.01 -21.86
CA ARG A 114 -5.08 -12.52 -20.80
C ARG A 114 -4.99 -14.03 -20.56
N ARG A 115 -4.42 -14.79 -21.49
CA ARG A 115 -4.22 -16.24 -21.39
C ARG A 115 -2.82 -16.63 -20.96
N GLN A 116 -1.90 -15.69 -21.01
CA GLN A 116 -0.52 -15.91 -20.64
C GLN A 116 -0.37 -15.95 -19.11
N PRO A 117 0.58 -16.74 -18.59
CA PRO A 117 0.86 -16.77 -17.17
C PRO A 117 1.34 -15.40 -16.69
N MET A 118 1.04 -15.07 -15.43
CA MET A 118 1.51 -13.84 -14.82
C MET A 118 3.00 -13.93 -14.49
N SER A 119 3.72 -12.84 -14.72
CA SER A 119 5.08 -12.64 -14.24
C SER A 119 5.02 -12.02 -12.84
N LEU A 120 5.65 -12.67 -11.87
CA LEU A 120 5.64 -12.30 -10.46
C LEU A 120 7.02 -11.82 -10.05
N LYS A 121 7.10 -10.72 -9.29
CA LYS A 121 8.34 -10.24 -8.72
C LYS A 121 8.06 -9.47 -7.43
N GLU A 122 8.57 -9.99 -6.31
CA GLU A 122 8.33 -9.46 -4.96
C GLU A 122 8.58 -7.96 -4.85
N ILE A 123 7.85 -7.34 -3.93
CA ILE A 123 8.06 -5.94 -3.53
C ILE A 123 8.52 -5.91 -2.09
N GLN A 124 9.62 -5.18 -1.85
CA GLN A 124 10.18 -4.95 -0.54
C GLN A 124 10.15 -3.45 -0.24
N VAL A 125 9.51 -3.07 0.86
CA VAL A 125 9.60 -1.73 1.44
C VAL A 125 10.19 -1.88 2.83
N GLY A 126 11.31 -1.21 3.06
CA GLY A 126 12.05 -1.23 4.32
C GLY A 126 11.29 -0.57 5.47
N LYS A 127 11.97 -0.43 6.59
CA LYS A 127 11.44 0.26 7.79
C LYS A 127 11.61 1.77 7.65
N ASP A 128 10.75 2.54 8.35
CA ASP A 128 10.87 4.00 8.42
C ASP A 128 10.94 4.66 7.03
N CYS A 129 10.10 4.19 6.10
CA CYS A 129 9.99 4.76 4.76
C CYS A 129 8.77 5.69 4.67
N TRP A 130 8.87 6.66 3.77
CA TRP A 130 7.72 7.47 3.39
C TRP A 130 7.45 7.37 1.89
N ILE A 131 6.32 6.77 1.54
CA ILE A 131 5.84 6.66 0.16
C ILE A 131 4.84 7.78 -0.08
N GLY A 132 5.19 8.70 -0.96
CA GLY A 132 4.36 9.86 -1.32
C GLY A 132 3.03 9.47 -1.97
N ALA A 133 2.07 10.38 -1.97
CA ALA A 133 0.74 10.15 -2.50
C ALA A 133 0.75 9.79 -3.99
N GLY A 134 -0.11 8.87 -4.42
CA GLY A 134 -0.27 8.49 -5.81
C GLY A 134 0.88 7.67 -6.41
N CYS A 135 1.84 7.23 -5.60
CA CYS A 135 2.94 6.37 -6.06
C CYS A 135 2.43 5.02 -6.58
N LYS A 136 3.16 4.48 -7.55
CA LYS A 136 2.94 3.13 -8.07
C LYS A 136 4.20 2.30 -7.84
N LEU A 137 4.11 1.33 -6.92
CA LEU A 137 5.16 0.35 -6.69
C LEU A 137 4.86 -0.86 -7.55
N LEU A 138 5.72 -1.13 -8.52
CA LEU A 138 5.54 -2.16 -9.54
C LEU A 138 6.43 -3.37 -9.23
N PRO A 139 6.22 -4.51 -9.92
CA PRO A 139 6.95 -5.74 -9.64
C PRO A 139 8.46 -5.55 -9.55
N GLY A 140 9.04 -5.94 -8.43
CA GLY A 140 10.46 -5.79 -8.14
C GLY A 140 10.87 -4.45 -7.56
N ALA A 141 9.94 -3.62 -7.12
CA ALA A 141 10.28 -2.43 -6.34
C ALA A 141 10.96 -2.85 -5.03
N ASP A 142 12.13 -2.28 -4.78
CA ASP A 142 12.93 -2.48 -3.57
C ASP A 142 13.29 -1.13 -2.97
N ILE A 143 12.68 -0.81 -1.84
CA ILE A 143 12.81 0.49 -1.17
C ILE A 143 13.52 0.26 0.16
N PRO A 144 14.82 0.59 0.26
CA PRO A 144 15.58 0.40 1.49
C PRO A 144 15.03 1.23 2.65
N SER A 145 15.34 0.81 3.88
CA SER A 145 14.90 1.51 5.09
C SER A 145 15.36 2.98 5.12
N GLY A 146 14.51 3.84 5.69
CA GLY A 146 14.76 5.27 5.80
C GLY A 146 14.64 6.06 4.49
N THR A 147 14.05 5.48 3.46
CA THR A 147 13.91 6.10 2.14
C THR A 147 12.60 6.89 2.01
N VAL A 148 12.67 8.04 1.36
CA VAL A 148 11.50 8.82 0.95
C VAL A 148 11.30 8.71 -0.55
N VAL A 149 10.09 8.36 -0.98
CA VAL A 149 9.66 8.38 -2.39
C VAL A 149 8.71 9.53 -2.60
N GLY A 150 9.03 10.44 -3.52
CA GLY A 150 8.21 11.60 -3.87
C GLY A 150 6.81 11.20 -4.35
N ALA A 151 5.86 12.14 -4.28
CA ALA A 151 4.49 11.87 -4.72
C ALA A 151 4.42 11.63 -6.24
N GLY A 152 3.55 10.69 -6.66
CA GLY A 152 3.30 10.36 -8.06
C GLY A 152 4.36 9.50 -8.74
N GLU A 153 5.39 9.08 -8.02
CA GLU A 153 6.48 8.28 -8.59
C GLU A 153 6.04 6.87 -9.00
N VAL A 154 6.70 6.36 -10.05
CA VAL A 154 6.57 4.97 -10.52
C VAL A 154 7.87 4.23 -10.26
N VAL A 155 7.85 3.34 -9.28
CA VAL A 155 9.03 2.61 -8.80
C VAL A 155 9.09 1.21 -9.40
N ARG A 156 10.26 0.87 -10.00
CA ARG A 156 10.57 -0.44 -10.61
C ARG A 156 12.02 -0.82 -10.32
N GLY A 157 12.34 -1.17 -9.11
CA GLY A 157 13.71 -1.51 -8.72
C GLY A 157 14.10 -0.84 -7.42
N GLY A 158 15.40 -0.81 -7.14
CA GLY A 158 15.94 -0.33 -5.88
C GLY A 158 16.35 1.13 -5.90
N PHE A 159 16.53 1.66 -4.71
CA PHE A 159 17.13 2.95 -4.41
C PHE A 159 18.33 2.76 -3.48
N ASP A 160 19.15 3.80 -3.35
CA ASP A 160 20.11 3.86 -2.25
C ASP A 160 19.38 4.11 -0.92
N PRO A 161 19.83 3.50 0.18
CA PRO A 161 19.21 3.71 1.49
C PRO A 161 19.37 5.16 1.98
N LEU A 162 18.43 5.61 2.82
CA LEU A 162 18.44 6.94 3.43
C LEU A 162 18.43 8.09 2.41
N THR A 163 17.76 7.88 1.28
CA THR A 163 17.65 8.87 0.19
C THR A 163 16.23 9.42 0.03
N ILE A 164 16.13 10.59 -0.59
CA ILE A 164 14.87 11.16 -1.06
C ILE A 164 14.87 11.06 -2.59
N ASN A 165 13.91 10.32 -3.13
CA ASN A 165 13.85 9.97 -4.55
C ASN A 165 12.62 10.59 -5.20
N TRP A 166 12.82 11.41 -6.23
CA TRP A 166 11.77 11.98 -7.06
C TRP A 166 12.28 12.20 -8.49
N SER A 167 11.40 12.09 -9.48
CA SER A 167 11.70 12.43 -10.86
C SER A 167 11.63 13.95 -11.08
N LYS A 168 12.56 14.48 -11.86
CA LYS A 168 12.44 15.86 -12.35
C LYS A 168 11.36 15.91 -13.43
N THR A 169 10.21 16.49 -13.11
CA THR A 169 9.17 16.76 -14.10
C THR A 169 9.44 18.11 -14.76
N THR A 170 9.77 18.12 -16.04
CA THR A 170 9.84 19.36 -16.83
C THR A 170 8.46 19.64 -17.40
N PHE A 171 7.84 20.73 -16.98
CA PHE A 171 6.58 21.18 -17.57
C PHE A 171 6.87 21.77 -18.96
N VAL A 172 6.30 21.18 -19.99
CA VAL A 172 6.28 21.72 -21.34
C VAL A 172 4.91 22.35 -21.54
N SER A 173 4.86 23.68 -21.68
CA SER A 173 3.64 24.39 -22.03
C SER A 173 3.63 24.69 -23.54
N LYS A 174 2.49 24.48 -24.20
CA LYS A 174 2.22 24.87 -25.57
C LYS A 174 0.96 25.72 -25.59
N ALA A 175 0.99 26.82 -26.35
CA ALA A 175 -0.21 27.60 -26.55
C ALA A 175 -1.33 26.72 -27.14
N ARG A 176 -2.54 26.92 -26.62
CA ARG A 176 -3.73 26.29 -27.17
C ARG A 176 -4.10 27.08 -28.43
N VAL A 177 -4.09 26.43 -29.58
CA VAL A 177 -4.49 27.02 -30.88
C VAL A 177 -5.96 26.70 -31.13
#